data_61d278d37626a0365223740dc515aaf1
#
_entry.id   61d278d37626a0365223740dc515aaf1
#
_cell.length_a   1.000
_cell.length_b   1.000
_cell.length_c   1.000
_cell.angle_alpha   90.00
_cell.angle_beta   90.00
_cell.angle_gamma   90.00
#
_symmetry.space_group_name_H-M   'P 1'
#
loop_
_entity.id
_entity.type
_entity.pdbx_description
1 polymer ?
#
loop_
_entity_poly.entity_id
_entity_poly.type
_entity_poly.pdbx_seq_one_letter_code
_entity_poly.pdbx_strand_id
1 'polypeptide(L)'
;KIAPSDNQIMYFSENAKIFRTQDGGATDWIQTTSPGGILRSIAIHPTNPNKIAVATNNSNKVFVSNDGGLSWEGYLKNLPNFSATAVIWDDNGQDGLYLGMNYGVYYIDNLLELWQPYNANLPNVIINELDINNTTNTLFVATFGRGLWSSALVDDVLDTSNFITSNDILIYPNPTSKFITISVPDVLQASLRLFDVSGKLLQYHKDVVLNGSYSLSIEKETTGVYFLRIITSKGTITKKVIKK
;
A
#
# COMPACT_ATOMS: atom_id res chain seq x y z
N LYS A 1 -8.74 -10.36 20.66
CA LYS A 1 -7.39 -10.58 20.10
C LYS A 1 -6.40 -10.85 21.21
N ILE A 2 -5.44 -11.73 20.97
CA ILE A 2 -4.33 -12.11 21.86
C ILE A 2 -3.07 -11.50 21.31
N ALA A 3 -2.21 -10.95 22.16
CA ALA A 3 -0.94 -10.37 21.70
C ALA A 3 0.01 -11.50 21.21
N PRO A 4 0.57 -11.37 19.99
CA PRO A 4 1.46 -12.40 19.45
C PRO A 4 2.73 -12.62 20.29
N SER A 5 3.27 -11.56 20.89
CA SER A 5 4.51 -11.59 21.70
C SER A 5 4.27 -11.98 23.17
N ASP A 6 3.04 -11.93 23.66
CA ASP A 6 2.70 -12.24 25.06
C ASP A 6 1.23 -12.67 25.18
N ASN A 7 0.99 -13.97 25.35
CA ASN A 7 -0.35 -14.53 25.42
C ASN A 7 -1.13 -14.17 26.70
N GLN A 8 -0.49 -13.56 27.69
CA GLN A 8 -1.16 -13.04 28.88
C GLN A 8 -1.87 -11.71 28.59
N ILE A 9 -1.43 -10.98 27.55
CA ILE A 9 -2.02 -9.71 27.16
C ILE A 9 -3.06 -9.92 26.05
N MET A 10 -4.29 -9.57 26.38
CA MET A 10 -5.41 -9.72 25.44
C MET A 10 -6.26 -8.45 25.46
N TYR A 11 -6.92 -8.21 24.33
CA TYR A 11 -7.88 -7.12 24.16
C TYR A 11 -9.18 -7.64 23.54
N PHE A 12 -10.30 -7.08 23.99
CA PHE A 12 -11.56 -7.18 23.27
C PHE A 12 -12.31 -5.84 23.27
N SER A 13 -13.26 -5.72 22.37
CA SER A 13 -14.11 -4.53 22.29
C SER A 13 -15.59 -4.90 22.37
N GLU A 14 -16.33 -4.05 23.03
CA GLU A 14 -17.78 -4.08 23.06
C GLU A 14 -18.29 -2.68 22.68
N ASN A 15 -18.89 -2.55 21.48
CA ASN A 15 -19.30 -1.28 20.91
C ASN A 15 -18.14 -0.25 20.82
N ALA A 16 -18.17 0.77 21.66
CA ALA A 16 -17.14 1.81 21.74
C ALA A 16 -16.16 1.61 22.90
N LYS A 17 -16.28 0.52 23.66
CA LYS A 17 -15.42 0.22 24.82
C LYS A 17 -14.33 -0.77 24.44
N ILE A 18 -13.16 -0.61 25.04
CA ILE A 18 -12.03 -1.52 24.89
C ILE A 18 -11.68 -2.04 26.29
N PHE A 19 -11.47 -3.34 26.38
CA PHE A 19 -11.08 -4.01 27.61
C PHE A 19 -9.76 -4.74 27.39
N ARG A 20 -8.93 -4.72 28.41
CA ARG A 20 -7.61 -5.34 28.44
C ARG A 20 -7.45 -6.26 29.64
N THR A 21 -6.77 -7.38 29.46
CA THR A 21 -6.18 -8.19 30.54
C THR A 21 -4.67 -8.30 30.37
N GLN A 22 -3.95 -8.59 31.46
CA GLN A 22 -2.50 -8.80 31.48
C GLN A 22 -2.10 -10.11 32.14
N ASP A 23 -3.07 -10.99 32.41
CA ASP A 23 -2.91 -12.27 33.10
C ASP A 23 -3.66 -13.42 32.42
N GLY A 24 -3.88 -13.29 31.12
CA GLY A 24 -4.59 -14.31 30.33
C GLY A 24 -6.09 -14.37 30.63
N GLY A 25 -6.64 -13.38 31.31
CA GLY A 25 -8.05 -13.34 31.73
C GLY A 25 -8.32 -14.05 33.04
N ALA A 26 -7.30 -14.29 33.86
CA ALA A 26 -7.44 -14.93 35.15
C ALA A 26 -8.15 -14.03 36.19
N THR A 27 -8.03 -12.72 36.03
CA THR A 27 -8.73 -11.70 36.84
C THR A 27 -9.67 -10.86 35.97
N ASP A 28 -10.27 -9.84 36.56
CA ASP A 28 -11.19 -8.95 35.87
C ASP A 28 -10.50 -8.15 34.76
N TRP A 29 -11.19 -8.02 33.65
CA TRP A 29 -10.75 -7.21 32.54
C TRP A 29 -10.90 -5.72 32.85
N ILE A 30 -9.85 -4.95 32.59
CA ILE A 30 -9.81 -3.52 32.84
C ILE A 30 -10.29 -2.78 31.59
N GLN A 31 -11.29 -1.93 31.74
CA GLN A 31 -11.70 -1.04 30.67
C GLN A 31 -10.63 0.04 30.48
N THR A 32 -10.09 0.16 29.26
CA THR A 32 -9.16 1.22 28.86
C THR A 32 -9.93 2.46 28.37
N THR A 33 -9.22 3.49 27.96
CA THR A 33 -9.85 4.61 27.25
C THR A 33 -10.31 4.18 25.86
N SER A 34 -11.19 4.95 25.24
CA SER A 34 -11.69 4.68 23.89
C SER A 34 -11.43 5.89 22.99
N PRO A 35 -11.01 5.69 21.73
CA PRO A 35 -10.86 6.79 20.78
C PRO A 35 -12.20 7.36 20.30
N GLY A 36 -13.31 6.74 20.71
CA GLY A 36 -14.67 7.08 20.28
C GLY A 36 -15.09 6.37 19.00
N GLY A 37 -16.41 6.27 18.82
CA GLY A 37 -17.03 5.52 17.74
C GLY A 37 -17.11 4.02 18.02
N ILE A 38 -17.90 3.31 17.22
CA ILE A 38 -18.02 1.84 17.30
C ILE A 38 -16.77 1.22 16.70
N LEU A 39 -16.12 0.35 17.46
CA LEU A 39 -14.96 -0.39 16.99
C LEU A 39 -15.38 -1.49 16.01
N ARG A 40 -14.64 -1.59 14.92
CA ARG A 40 -14.82 -2.60 13.87
C ARG A 40 -13.77 -3.69 13.92
N SER A 41 -12.52 -3.31 14.26
CA SER A 41 -11.38 -4.22 14.32
C SER A 41 -10.35 -3.71 15.31
N ILE A 42 -9.64 -4.64 15.95
CA ILE A 42 -8.48 -4.38 16.81
C ILE A 42 -7.32 -5.23 16.30
N ALA A 43 -6.16 -4.60 16.13
CA ALA A 43 -4.90 -5.27 15.86
C ALA A 43 -3.89 -4.96 16.97
N ILE A 44 -3.18 -5.98 17.44
CA ILE A 44 -2.10 -5.85 18.42
C ILE A 44 -0.79 -5.99 17.65
N HIS A 45 0.17 -5.11 17.92
CA HIS A 45 1.47 -5.13 17.25
C HIS A 45 2.22 -6.45 17.53
N PRO A 46 2.87 -7.06 16.54
CA PRO A 46 3.50 -8.38 16.69
C PRO A 46 4.50 -8.49 17.84
N THR A 47 5.34 -7.49 18.02
CA THR A 47 6.44 -7.49 19.00
C THR A 47 6.20 -6.59 20.22
N ASN A 48 5.20 -5.69 20.18
CA ASN A 48 4.87 -4.79 21.29
C ASN A 48 3.39 -4.92 21.69
N PRO A 49 3.07 -5.65 22.77
CA PRO A 49 1.69 -5.89 23.18
C PRO A 49 0.95 -4.64 23.69
N ASN A 50 1.67 -3.54 23.95
CA ASN A 50 1.06 -2.26 24.32
C ASN A 50 0.75 -1.36 23.11
N LYS A 51 1.27 -1.71 21.93
CA LYS A 51 0.98 -0.98 20.69
C LYS A 51 -0.19 -1.65 19.98
N ILE A 52 -1.27 -0.91 19.86
CA ILE A 52 -2.51 -1.42 19.25
C ILE A 52 -3.07 -0.43 18.25
N ALA A 53 -3.70 -0.94 17.21
CA ALA A 53 -4.44 -0.15 16.25
C ALA A 53 -5.90 -0.57 16.25
N VAL A 54 -6.80 0.37 16.04
CA VAL A 54 -8.23 0.10 15.94
C VAL A 54 -8.84 0.78 14.72
N ALA A 55 -9.69 0.05 14.01
CA ALA A 55 -10.58 0.60 13.00
C ALA A 55 -11.94 0.91 13.63
N THR A 56 -12.48 2.09 13.36
CA THR A 56 -13.74 2.57 13.94
C THR A 56 -14.64 3.21 12.89
N ASN A 57 -15.90 3.46 13.23
CA ASN A 57 -16.80 4.27 12.44
C ASN A 57 -16.71 5.79 12.73
N ASN A 58 -15.73 6.22 13.53
CA ASN A 58 -15.42 7.64 13.76
C ASN A 58 -14.90 8.31 12.48
N SER A 59 -14.96 9.64 12.41
CA SER A 59 -14.43 10.42 11.28
C SER A 59 -12.93 10.18 11.03
N ASN A 60 -12.12 9.96 12.08
CA ASN A 60 -10.70 9.61 11.97
C ASN A 60 -10.43 8.17 11.52
N LYS A 61 -11.46 7.29 11.54
CA LYS A 61 -11.45 5.92 11.04
C LYS A 61 -10.46 4.98 11.72
N VAL A 62 -9.22 5.39 11.92
CA VAL A 62 -8.12 4.60 12.48
C VAL A 62 -7.48 5.38 13.61
N PHE A 63 -7.18 4.67 14.70
CA PHE A 63 -6.43 5.21 15.83
C PHE A 63 -5.36 4.21 16.25
N VAL A 64 -4.24 4.74 16.71
CA VAL A 64 -3.11 3.98 17.25
C VAL A 64 -2.89 4.38 18.70
N SER A 65 -2.66 3.40 19.55
CA SER A 65 -2.20 3.58 20.93
C SER A 65 -0.84 2.90 21.08
N ASN A 66 0.09 3.55 21.78
CA ASN A 66 1.40 3.00 22.13
C ASN A 66 1.52 2.62 23.61
N ASP A 67 0.46 2.77 24.39
CA ASP A 67 0.43 2.63 25.86
C ASP A 67 -0.67 1.68 26.36
N GLY A 68 -1.08 0.74 25.50
CA GLY A 68 -2.06 -0.29 25.87
C GLY A 68 -3.50 0.23 25.92
N GLY A 69 -3.82 1.28 25.18
CA GLY A 69 -5.15 1.85 25.09
C GLY A 69 -5.44 2.94 26.15
N LEU A 70 -4.41 3.50 26.79
CA LEU A 70 -4.58 4.62 27.73
C LEU A 70 -4.71 5.95 27.01
N SER A 71 -4.01 6.13 25.87
CA SER A 71 -4.14 7.27 24.98
C SER A 71 -4.19 6.84 23.51
N TRP A 72 -4.74 7.68 22.63
CA TRP A 72 -4.99 7.39 21.25
C TRP A 72 -4.60 8.54 20.34
N GLU A 73 -3.89 8.23 19.27
CA GLU A 73 -3.58 9.14 18.18
C GLU A 73 -4.44 8.82 16.96
N GLY A 74 -5.06 9.84 16.37
CA GLY A 74 -5.84 9.67 15.12
C GLY A 74 -4.92 9.52 13.91
N TYR A 75 -5.14 8.50 13.10
CA TYR A 75 -4.28 8.14 11.97
C TYR A 75 -4.99 8.32 10.62
N LEU A 76 -5.89 9.31 10.52
CA LEU A 76 -6.68 9.58 9.31
C LEU A 76 -5.79 9.95 8.11
N LYS A 77 -4.85 10.86 8.34
CA LYS A 77 -3.96 11.40 7.27
C LYS A 77 -4.73 11.69 5.96
N ASN A 78 -4.36 11.05 4.86
CA ASN A 78 -4.96 11.22 3.52
C ASN A 78 -6.01 10.15 3.17
N LEU A 79 -6.49 9.34 4.13
CA LEU A 79 -7.49 8.32 3.83
C LEU A 79 -8.75 8.92 3.21
N PRO A 80 -9.33 8.29 2.19
CA PRO A 80 -10.55 8.75 1.57
C PRO A 80 -11.75 8.61 2.52
N ASN A 81 -12.85 9.29 2.19
CA ASN A 81 -14.04 9.28 3.04
C ASN A 81 -14.88 8.00 2.90
N PHE A 82 -14.25 6.83 3.15
CA PHE A 82 -14.91 5.53 3.25
C PHE A 82 -14.79 5.00 4.67
N SER A 83 -15.64 4.04 5.05
CA SER A 83 -15.57 3.41 6.36
C SER A 83 -14.40 2.45 6.45
N ALA A 84 -13.66 2.50 7.56
CA ALA A 84 -12.69 1.50 7.93
C ALA A 84 -13.41 0.27 8.53
N THR A 85 -12.94 -0.93 8.20
CA THR A 85 -13.60 -2.19 8.54
C THR A 85 -12.67 -3.19 9.23
N ALA A 86 -11.40 -3.26 8.81
CA ALA A 86 -10.41 -4.17 9.31
C ALA A 86 -9.05 -3.49 9.43
N VAL A 87 -8.24 -3.90 10.39
CA VAL A 87 -6.86 -3.41 10.57
C VAL A 87 -5.96 -4.56 11.01
N ILE A 88 -4.72 -4.61 10.50
CA ILE A 88 -3.71 -5.60 10.92
C ILE A 88 -2.31 -5.01 10.81
N TRP A 89 -1.46 -5.32 11.81
CA TRP A 89 -0.04 -4.98 11.79
C TRP A 89 0.75 -6.00 10.98
N ASP A 90 1.75 -5.50 10.28
CA ASP A 90 2.79 -6.30 9.64
C ASP A 90 4.00 -6.42 10.57
N ASP A 91 4.63 -7.59 10.60
CA ASP A 91 5.86 -7.86 11.39
C ASP A 91 7.11 -7.53 10.56
N ASN A 92 7.14 -6.35 9.96
CA ASN A 92 8.21 -5.94 9.05
C ASN A 92 9.29 -5.05 9.70
N GLY A 93 9.21 -4.79 11.00
CA GLY A 93 10.15 -3.94 11.71
C GLY A 93 10.01 -2.44 11.44
N GLN A 94 9.07 -2.04 10.56
CA GLN A 94 8.79 -0.64 10.19
C GLN A 94 7.41 -0.17 10.66
N ASP A 95 6.79 -0.90 11.59
CA ASP A 95 5.41 -0.62 12.03
C ASP A 95 4.39 -0.60 10.87
N GLY A 96 4.54 -1.52 9.93
CA GLY A 96 3.62 -1.64 8.79
C GLY A 96 2.19 -1.90 9.26
N LEU A 97 1.23 -1.17 8.70
CA LEU A 97 -0.18 -1.26 9.07
C LEU A 97 -1.04 -1.33 7.82
N TYR A 98 -1.77 -2.44 7.65
CA TYR A 98 -2.79 -2.58 6.62
C TYR A 98 -4.17 -2.21 7.17
N LEU A 99 -4.93 -1.48 6.35
CA LEU A 99 -6.28 -1.05 6.66
C LEU A 99 -7.24 -1.48 5.55
N GLY A 100 -8.22 -2.32 5.89
CA GLY A 100 -9.36 -2.63 5.05
C GLY A 100 -10.44 -1.57 5.18
N MET A 101 -10.98 -1.13 4.05
CA MET A 101 -12.05 -0.15 3.98
C MET A 101 -13.22 -0.67 3.11
N ASN A 102 -14.30 0.11 3.02
CA ASN A 102 -15.40 -0.20 2.10
C ASN A 102 -14.97 -0.19 0.62
N TYR A 103 -13.77 0.27 0.32
CA TYR A 103 -13.29 0.46 -1.05
C TYR A 103 -11.80 0.08 -1.19
N GLY A 104 -11.46 -1.14 -0.74
CA GLY A 104 -10.13 -1.70 -0.89
C GLY A 104 -9.25 -1.63 0.36
N VAL A 105 -7.96 -1.86 0.17
CA VAL A 105 -6.94 -1.93 1.22
C VAL A 105 -5.98 -0.76 1.08
N TYR A 106 -5.49 -0.24 2.20
CA TYR A 106 -4.47 0.79 2.30
C TYR A 106 -3.35 0.31 3.20
N TYR A 107 -2.14 0.82 2.97
CA TYR A 107 -0.94 0.51 3.74
C TYR A 107 -0.22 1.78 4.17
N ILE A 108 0.38 1.76 5.35
CA ILE A 108 1.30 2.78 5.87
C ILE A 108 2.33 2.14 6.78
N ASP A 109 3.51 2.74 6.87
CA ASP A 109 4.58 2.39 7.81
C ASP A 109 5.33 3.63 8.30
N ASN A 110 6.43 3.44 9.03
CA ASN A 110 7.25 4.54 9.56
C ASN A 110 8.04 5.32 8.49
N LEU A 111 8.16 4.78 7.28
CA LEU A 111 8.86 5.43 6.16
C LEU A 111 7.89 6.26 5.30
N LEU A 112 6.58 6.05 5.48
CA LEU A 112 5.53 6.68 4.71
C LEU A 112 4.83 7.78 5.52
N GLU A 113 4.77 8.98 4.96
CA GLU A 113 3.99 10.08 5.57
C GLU A 113 2.48 9.90 5.39
N LEU A 114 2.06 9.24 4.31
CA LEU A 114 0.69 9.11 3.86
C LEU A 114 0.34 7.65 3.54
N TRP A 115 -0.92 7.28 3.76
CA TRP A 115 -1.46 5.98 3.35
C TRP A 115 -1.33 5.78 1.86
N GLN A 116 -0.86 4.61 1.46
CA GLN A 116 -0.77 4.18 0.06
C GLN A 116 -1.90 3.19 -0.25
N PRO A 117 -2.61 3.32 -1.39
CA PRO A 117 -3.55 2.30 -1.84
C PRO A 117 -2.81 0.98 -2.10
N TYR A 118 -3.34 -0.12 -1.54
CA TYR A 118 -2.79 -1.48 -1.69
C TYR A 118 -3.80 -2.40 -2.39
N ASN A 119 -4.23 -2.02 -3.59
CA ASN A 119 -5.37 -2.61 -4.30
C ASN A 119 -4.99 -3.28 -5.63
N ALA A 120 -3.71 -3.65 -5.85
CA ALA A 120 -3.31 -4.28 -7.12
C ALA A 120 -4.17 -5.52 -7.41
N ASN A 121 -4.97 -5.46 -8.47
CA ASN A 121 -5.92 -6.49 -8.91
C ASN A 121 -7.09 -6.78 -7.95
N LEU A 122 -7.18 -6.11 -6.81
CA LEU A 122 -8.32 -6.22 -5.90
C LEU A 122 -9.50 -5.40 -6.45
N PRO A 123 -10.70 -5.95 -6.60
CA PRO A 123 -11.86 -5.17 -6.99
C PRO A 123 -12.25 -4.16 -5.88
N ASN A 124 -12.93 -3.10 -6.29
CA ASN A 124 -13.47 -2.10 -5.37
C ASN A 124 -14.65 -2.69 -4.57
N VAL A 125 -14.35 -3.30 -3.44
CA VAL A 125 -15.33 -4.01 -2.59
C VAL A 125 -15.06 -3.71 -1.11
N ILE A 126 -16.05 -3.99 -0.28
CA ILE A 126 -15.91 -3.92 1.17
C ILE A 126 -14.96 -5.02 1.63
N ILE A 127 -13.98 -4.65 2.42
CA ILE A 127 -13.06 -5.57 3.09
C ILE A 127 -13.68 -5.94 4.43
N ASN A 128 -13.91 -7.23 4.66
CA ASN A 128 -14.47 -7.71 5.92
C ASN A 128 -13.39 -8.02 6.96
N GLU A 129 -12.29 -8.64 6.52
CA GLU A 129 -11.19 -9.01 7.40
C GLU A 129 -9.87 -9.04 6.63
N LEU A 130 -8.78 -8.84 7.38
CA LEU A 130 -7.40 -8.96 6.92
C LEU A 130 -6.69 -9.99 7.81
N ASP A 131 -5.85 -10.81 7.19
CA ASP A 131 -4.97 -11.74 7.89
C ASP A 131 -3.62 -11.83 7.19
N ILE A 132 -2.55 -12.11 7.96
CA ILE A 132 -1.18 -12.20 7.46
C ILE A 132 -0.63 -13.58 7.76
N ASN A 133 -0.11 -14.24 6.74
CA ASN A 133 0.72 -15.43 6.90
C ASN A 133 2.20 -15.02 6.82
N ASN A 134 2.84 -14.92 7.97
CA ASN A 134 4.26 -14.53 8.07
C ASN A 134 5.22 -15.59 7.48
N THR A 135 4.79 -16.86 7.37
CA THR A 135 5.64 -17.91 6.76
C THR A 135 5.77 -17.73 5.25
N THR A 136 4.71 -17.27 4.61
CA THR A 136 4.66 -17.08 3.15
C THR A 136 4.71 -15.61 2.74
N ASN A 137 4.85 -14.68 3.68
CA ASN A 137 4.80 -13.23 3.48
C ASN A 137 3.59 -12.83 2.64
N THR A 138 2.40 -13.29 3.06
CA THR A 138 1.17 -13.12 2.28
C THR A 138 0.09 -12.45 3.12
N LEU A 139 -0.47 -11.36 2.58
CA LEU A 139 -1.69 -10.74 3.08
C LEU A 139 -2.89 -11.46 2.47
N PHE A 140 -3.81 -11.91 3.30
CA PHE A 140 -5.13 -12.41 2.92
C PHE A 140 -6.19 -11.35 3.17
N VAL A 141 -7.09 -11.19 2.20
CA VAL A 141 -8.13 -10.17 2.20
C VAL A 141 -9.48 -10.82 2.00
N ALA A 142 -10.27 -10.92 3.05
CA ALA A 142 -11.65 -11.40 2.96
C ALA A 142 -12.56 -10.26 2.51
N THR A 143 -13.28 -10.46 1.40
CA THR A 143 -14.11 -9.43 0.77
C THR A 143 -15.59 -9.75 0.88
N PHE A 144 -16.43 -8.73 0.88
CA PHE A 144 -17.87 -8.92 0.81
C PHE A 144 -18.32 -9.33 -0.61
N GLY A 145 -18.72 -10.59 -0.75
CA GLY A 145 -19.30 -11.11 -1.99
C GLY A 145 -18.33 -11.39 -3.15
N ARG A 146 -17.00 -11.23 -2.94
CA ARG A 146 -15.99 -11.51 -3.97
C ARG A 146 -14.93 -12.53 -3.52
N GLY A 147 -15.19 -13.25 -2.43
CA GLY A 147 -14.33 -14.31 -1.91
C GLY A 147 -13.09 -13.81 -1.20
N LEU A 148 -12.08 -14.67 -1.14
CA LEU A 148 -10.78 -14.43 -0.50
C LEU A 148 -9.73 -14.08 -1.57
N TRP A 149 -9.00 -13.02 -1.34
CA TRP A 149 -7.90 -12.56 -2.17
C TRP A 149 -6.59 -12.65 -1.42
N SER A 150 -5.48 -12.75 -2.12
CA SER A 150 -4.15 -12.74 -1.52
C SER A 150 -3.20 -11.86 -2.33
N SER A 151 -2.23 -11.27 -1.62
CA SER A 151 -1.14 -10.49 -2.18
C SER A 151 0.12 -10.73 -1.36
N ALA A 152 1.31 -10.58 -1.95
CA ALA A 152 2.53 -10.49 -1.15
C ALA A 152 2.40 -9.33 -0.15
N LEU A 153 3.10 -9.39 0.98
CA LEU A 153 3.24 -8.22 1.87
C LEU A 153 4.05 -7.13 1.15
N VAL A 154 4.00 -5.90 1.67
CA VAL A 154 4.98 -4.89 1.29
C VAL A 154 6.34 -5.40 1.72
N ASP A 155 7.19 -5.72 0.75
CA ASP A 155 8.54 -6.17 1.05
C ASP A 155 9.30 -5.02 1.72
N ASP A 156 9.82 -5.26 2.92
CA ASP A 156 10.90 -4.48 3.48
C ASP A 156 12.17 -4.73 2.67
N VAL A 157 12.19 -4.19 1.50
CA VAL A 157 13.47 -4.02 0.85
C VAL A 157 14.19 -2.98 1.70
N LEU A 158 15.25 -3.38 2.40
CA LEU A 158 16.32 -2.49 2.89
C LEU A 158 17.03 -1.80 1.70
N ASP A 159 16.30 -1.65 0.62
CA ASP A 159 16.66 -0.83 -0.51
C ASP A 159 15.77 0.41 -0.42
N THR A 160 16.40 1.56 -0.27
CA THR A 160 15.82 2.85 -0.61
C THR A 160 15.52 2.86 -2.12
N SER A 161 14.78 1.85 -2.59
CA SER A 161 14.28 1.81 -3.93
C SER A 161 13.14 2.82 -4.01
N ASN A 162 13.54 4.06 -4.26
CA ASN A 162 12.64 5.09 -4.73
C ASN A 162 11.71 4.46 -5.76
N PHE A 163 10.42 4.34 -5.44
CA PHE A 163 9.43 4.05 -6.47
C PHE A 163 9.66 5.06 -7.57
N ILE A 164 9.90 4.59 -8.78
CA ILE A 164 10.09 5.50 -9.90
C ILE A 164 8.75 6.19 -10.11
N THR A 165 8.70 7.45 -9.73
CA THR A 165 7.54 8.29 -9.98
C THR A 165 7.56 8.76 -11.43
N SER A 166 6.41 9.15 -11.94
CA SER A 166 6.33 9.69 -13.28
C SER A 166 7.20 10.97 -13.44
N ASN A 167 7.56 11.65 -12.34
CA ASN A 167 8.41 12.84 -12.34
C ASN A 167 9.89 12.51 -12.47
N ASP A 168 10.34 11.31 -12.11
CA ASP A 168 11.75 10.91 -12.17
C ASP A 168 12.19 10.58 -13.61
N ILE A 169 11.25 10.26 -14.49
CA ILE A 169 11.54 9.99 -15.90
C ILE A 169 11.05 11.13 -16.77
N LEU A 170 11.99 11.82 -17.41
CA LEU A 170 11.70 12.86 -18.37
C LEU A 170 11.78 12.32 -19.79
N ILE A 171 10.86 12.79 -20.65
CA ILE A 171 10.86 12.45 -22.07
C ILE A 171 10.87 13.73 -22.88
N TYR A 172 11.91 13.91 -23.69
CA TYR A 172 12.08 15.07 -24.54
C TYR A 172 12.85 14.76 -25.84
N PRO A 173 12.65 15.55 -26.91
CA PRO A 173 11.59 16.51 -27.07
C PRO A 173 10.23 15.84 -27.19
N ASN A 174 9.20 16.47 -26.66
CA ASN A 174 7.82 16.03 -26.84
C ASN A 174 6.92 17.26 -27.01
N PRO A 175 6.43 17.53 -28.23
CA PRO A 175 6.41 16.72 -29.45
C PRO A 175 7.77 16.55 -30.14
N THR A 176 7.89 15.46 -30.92
CA THR A 176 9.10 15.10 -31.68
C THR A 176 8.78 14.66 -33.12
N SER A 177 9.80 14.66 -33.99
CA SER A 177 9.68 14.16 -35.37
C SER A 177 10.42 12.84 -35.61
N LYS A 178 11.50 12.55 -34.86
CA LYS A 178 12.36 11.38 -35.13
C LYS A 178 12.64 10.53 -33.89
N PHE A 179 13.09 11.11 -32.81
CA PHE A 179 13.44 10.38 -31.59
C PHE A 179 13.05 11.15 -30.34
N ILE A 180 12.85 10.39 -29.28
CA ILE A 180 12.70 10.90 -27.91
C ILE A 180 13.90 10.45 -27.09
N THR A 181 14.34 11.30 -26.18
CA THR A 181 15.30 10.98 -25.12
C THR A 181 14.54 10.67 -23.86
N ILE A 182 14.79 9.52 -23.27
CA ILE A 182 14.31 9.10 -21.96
C ILE A 182 15.44 9.43 -21.00
N SER A 183 15.22 10.38 -20.09
CA SER A 183 16.21 10.77 -19.07
C SER A 183 15.79 10.22 -17.71
N VAL A 184 16.74 9.60 -17.01
CA VAL A 184 16.58 9.02 -15.67
C VAL A 184 17.68 9.54 -14.76
N PRO A 185 17.43 9.77 -13.45
CA PRO A 185 18.44 10.26 -12.52
C PRO A 185 19.52 9.21 -12.23
N ASP A 186 19.13 7.94 -12.17
CA ASP A 186 20.01 6.81 -11.81
C ASP A 186 20.06 5.76 -12.92
N VAL A 187 21.05 4.86 -12.84
CA VAL A 187 21.14 3.72 -13.75
C VAL A 187 19.96 2.77 -13.50
N LEU A 188 19.22 2.48 -14.57
CA LEU A 188 17.97 1.73 -14.48
C LEU A 188 17.89 0.67 -15.56
N GLN A 189 17.63 -0.57 -15.19
CA GLN A 189 17.29 -1.63 -16.13
C GLN A 189 15.80 -1.62 -16.40
N ALA A 190 15.40 -1.55 -17.68
CA ALA A 190 14.01 -1.39 -18.09
C ALA A 190 13.67 -2.17 -19.34
N SER A 191 12.40 -2.49 -19.52
CA SER A 191 11.83 -2.87 -20.80
C SER A 191 10.95 -1.74 -21.32
N LEU A 192 11.15 -1.33 -22.57
CA LEU A 192 10.42 -0.23 -23.20
C LEU A 192 9.41 -0.79 -24.19
N ARG A 193 8.16 -0.36 -24.11
CA ARG A 193 7.09 -0.75 -25.04
C ARG A 193 6.38 0.49 -25.56
N LEU A 194 6.33 0.66 -26.88
CA LEU A 194 5.61 1.75 -27.54
C LEU A 194 4.30 1.23 -28.10
N PHE A 195 3.20 1.90 -27.76
CA PHE A 195 1.86 1.58 -28.21
C PHE A 195 1.25 2.76 -28.98
N ASP A 196 0.40 2.47 -29.94
CA ASP A 196 -0.50 3.47 -30.53
C ASP A 196 -1.73 3.73 -29.64
N VAL A 197 -2.62 4.62 -30.08
CA VAL A 197 -3.85 4.97 -29.33
C VAL A 197 -4.86 3.83 -29.25
N SER A 198 -4.76 2.82 -30.11
CA SER A 198 -5.61 1.62 -30.06
C SER A 198 -5.09 0.57 -29.07
N GLY A 199 -3.90 0.78 -28.50
CA GLY A 199 -3.21 -0.18 -27.63
C GLY A 199 -2.40 -1.23 -28.37
N LYS A 200 -2.21 -1.09 -29.70
CA LYS A 200 -1.36 -1.97 -30.50
C LYS A 200 0.11 -1.71 -30.18
N LEU A 201 0.84 -2.79 -29.85
CA LEU A 201 2.28 -2.72 -29.62
C LEU A 201 3.01 -2.49 -30.95
N LEU A 202 3.81 -1.41 -31.03
CA LEU A 202 4.59 -1.05 -32.21
C LEU A 202 6.06 -1.41 -32.05
N GLN A 203 6.64 -1.15 -30.87
CA GLN A 203 8.04 -1.44 -30.58
C GLN A 203 8.19 -2.08 -29.20
N TYR A 204 9.15 -2.99 -29.08
CA TYR A 204 9.54 -3.60 -27.82
C TYR A 204 11.07 -3.71 -27.70
N HIS A 205 11.62 -3.07 -26.69
CA HIS A 205 13.04 -3.13 -26.36
C HIS A 205 13.17 -3.77 -24.98
N LYS A 206 13.68 -4.99 -24.95
CA LYS A 206 13.84 -5.78 -23.72
C LYS A 206 15.21 -5.49 -23.08
N ASP A 207 15.26 -5.50 -21.75
CA ASP A 207 16.49 -5.44 -20.94
C ASP A 207 17.43 -4.26 -21.31
N VAL A 208 16.84 -3.08 -21.53
CA VAL A 208 17.57 -1.86 -21.84
C VAL A 208 18.16 -1.28 -20.56
N VAL A 209 19.43 -0.92 -20.60
CA VAL A 209 20.08 -0.18 -19.51
C VAL A 209 19.93 1.33 -19.80
N LEU A 210 19.13 2.00 -18.99
CA LEU A 210 19.02 3.47 -18.98
C LEU A 210 20.11 4.01 -18.06
N ASN A 211 21.06 4.78 -18.60
CA ASN A 211 22.15 5.40 -17.84
C ASN A 211 22.19 6.90 -18.14
N GLY A 212 21.54 7.69 -17.27
CA GLY A 212 21.34 9.11 -17.47
C GLY A 212 20.37 9.42 -18.63
N SER A 213 20.62 8.90 -19.83
CA SER A 213 19.75 9.10 -20.98
C SER A 213 19.75 7.93 -21.98
N TYR A 214 18.61 7.69 -22.60
CA TYR A 214 18.44 6.71 -23.67
C TYR A 214 17.62 7.29 -24.81
N SER A 215 18.10 7.13 -26.06
CA SER A 215 17.42 7.63 -27.25
C SER A 215 16.59 6.52 -27.91
N LEU A 216 15.29 6.75 -28.03
CA LEU A 216 14.35 5.85 -28.71
C LEU A 216 13.90 6.48 -30.03
N SER A 217 14.16 5.79 -31.14
CA SER A 217 13.69 6.25 -32.46
C SER A 217 12.21 5.93 -32.65
N ILE A 218 11.45 6.93 -33.10
CA ILE A 218 10.06 6.80 -33.55
C ILE A 218 9.91 7.31 -34.99
N GLU A 219 11.00 7.36 -35.75
CA GLU A 219 11.03 7.92 -37.11
C GLU A 219 10.09 7.16 -38.07
N LYS A 220 9.96 5.85 -37.89
CA LYS A 220 9.11 4.98 -38.73
C LYS A 220 7.62 5.10 -38.42
N GLU A 221 7.26 5.70 -37.29
CA GLU A 221 5.86 5.84 -36.90
C GLU A 221 5.20 7.02 -37.61
N THR A 222 3.90 6.98 -37.80
CA THR A 222 3.13 8.08 -38.41
C THR A 222 2.94 9.23 -37.43
N THR A 223 2.60 10.43 -37.92
CA THR A 223 2.19 11.55 -37.09
C THR A 223 1.00 11.12 -36.21
N GLY A 224 1.10 11.36 -34.89
CA GLY A 224 0.07 10.92 -33.96
C GLY A 224 0.47 10.94 -32.48
N VAL A 225 -0.39 10.35 -31.66
CA VAL A 225 -0.18 10.18 -30.22
C VAL A 225 0.17 8.72 -29.92
N TYR A 226 1.18 8.53 -29.09
CA TYR A 226 1.69 7.23 -28.68
C TYR A 226 1.82 7.16 -27.17
N PHE A 227 1.86 5.95 -26.61
CA PHE A 227 2.09 5.70 -25.21
C PHE A 227 3.35 4.83 -25.05
N LEU A 228 4.38 5.41 -24.42
CA LEU A 228 5.58 4.69 -24.05
C LEU A 228 5.42 4.16 -22.64
N ARG A 229 5.42 2.82 -22.51
CA ARG A 229 5.43 2.12 -21.23
C ARG A 229 6.85 1.69 -20.91
N ILE A 230 7.34 2.11 -19.75
CA ILE A 230 8.66 1.81 -19.19
C ILE A 230 8.43 0.88 -18.01
N ILE A 231 8.90 -0.35 -18.11
CA ILE A 231 8.71 -1.42 -17.11
C ILE A 231 10.06 -1.69 -16.47
N THR A 232 10.15 -1.56 -15.17
CA THR A 232 11.37 -1.77 -14.37
C THR A 232 11.07 -2.71 -13.21
N SER A 233 12.10 -3.17 -12.49
CA SER A 233 11.91 -3.88 -11.23
C SER A 233 11.23 -3.02 -10.15
N LYS A 234 11.29 -1.69 -10.28
CA LYS A 234 10.74 -0.70 -9.34
C LYS A 234 9.32 -0.21 -9.72
N GLY A 235 8.73 -0.73 -10.79
CA GLY A 235 7.38 -0.38 -11.23
C GLY A 235 7.25 -0.10 -12.72
N THR A 236 6.05 0.28 -13.12
CA THR A 236 5.70 0.59 -14.52
C THR A 236 5.22 2.03 -14.65
N ILE A 237 5.83 2.77 -15.58
CA ILE A 237 5.45 4.14 -15.90
C ILE A 237 4.98 4.21 -17.36
N THR A 238 3.91 4.95 -17.60
CA THR A 238 3.43 5.24 -18.95
C THR A 238 3.49 6.73 -19.24
N LYS A 239 4.15 7.09 -20.34
CA LYS A 239 4.30 8.48 -20.81
C LYS A 239 3.64 8.65 -22.17
N LYS A 240 2.93 9.77 -22.33
CA LYS A 240 2.38 10.18 -23.62
C LYS A 240 3.49 10.79 -24.49
N VAL A 241 3.60 10.34 -25.73
CA VAL A 241 4.53 10.82 -26.76
C VAL A 241 3.72 11.36 -27.94
N ILE A 242 4.06 12.53 -28.43
CA ILE A 242 3.42 13.18 -29.59
C ILE A 242 4.43 13.24 -30.72
N LYS A 243 4.12 12.60 -31.85
CA LYS A 243 4.90 12.69 -33.07
C LYS A 243 4.28 13.71 -34.03
N LYS A 244 5.11 14.63 -34.54
CA LYS A 244 4.78 15.59 -35.59
C LYS A 244 5.11 15.03 -36.97
#